data_3910c5d4e631a466df094ddc7550bc3d
#
_entry.id   3910c5d4e631a466df094ddc7550bc3d
#
_cell.length_a   1.000
_cell.length_b   1.000
_cell.length_c   1.000
_cell.angle_alpha   90.00
_cell.angle_beta   90.00
_cell.angle_gamma   90.00
#
_symmetry.space_group_name_H-M   'P 1'
#
loop_
_entity.id
_entity.type
_entity.pdbx_description
1 polymer ?
#
loop_
_entity_poly.entity_id
_entity_poly.type
_entity_poly.pdbx_seq_one_letter_code
_entity_poly.pdbx_strand_id
1 'polypeptide(L)'
;MAVKVEPGTVLVMNTHYVNASSEPIEADARINLYSLPAEKVKTEAGMLFYYNPFIRVPENGEASARMRCIVQDDISLVRVQSHMHRRGVGFAAFLGDSAGANQQEIYTTTEWERVPAKAFSPMLQIKAGQTLDYRCDYKNPEARTVTQGQSAKDEMCMLIGPYFPRNAALENCANDKGEHTGTWIGSGTATCGETLGCVVGAKSNDVFYGCIVDSCPGSATAVSDVLLCQMSDGHGACQASCPGADCESCVIQACGTQISACQAAKCQ
;
A
#
# COMPACT_ATOMS: atom_id res chain seq x y z
N MET A 1 -11.52 23.82 -2.55
CA MET A 1 -11.30 22.48 -2.01
C MET A 1 -10.24 22.59 -0.92
N ALA A 2 -10.42 21.92 0.21
CA ALA A 2 -9.45 21.84 1.29
C ALA A 2 -9.57 20.50 2.02
N VAL A 3 -8.49 20.08 2.66
CA VAL A 3 -8.51 18.96 3.60
C VAL A 3 -8.82 19.53 4.98
N LYS A 4 -9.76 18.91 5.69
CA LYS A 4 -10.09 19.31 7.06
C LYS A 4 -9.01 18.81 8.02
N VAL A 5 -8.55 19.72 8.88
CA VAL A 5 -7.66 19.41 10.00
C VAL A 5 -8.44 19.66 11.28
N GLU A 6 -8.61 18.65 12.11
CA GLU A 6 -9.37 18.78 13.35
C GLU A 6 -8.59 19.57 14.41
N PRO A 7 -9.29 20.30 15.31
CA PRO A 7 -8.65 20.96 16.42
C PRO A 7 -7.84 19.98 17.28
N GLY A 8 -6.62 20.35 17.62
CA GLY A 8 -5.73 19.49 18.39
C GLY A 8 -4.90 18.48 17.56
N THR A 9 -5.06 18.45 16.23
CA THR A 9 -4.20 17.66 15.36
C THR A 9 -2.74 18.09 15.50
N VAL A 10 -1.86 17.14 15.78
CA VAL A 10 -0.41 17.37 15.81
C VAL A 10 0.14 17.14 14.41
N LEU A 11 0.81 18.16 13.87
CA LEU A 11 1.53 18.04 12.59
C LEU A 11 2.97 17.62 12.87
N VAL A 12 3.38 16.49 12.31
CA VAL A 12 4.75 15.99 12.41
C VAL A 12 5.43 16.16 11.07
N MET A 13 6.58 16.83 11.06
CA MET A 13 7.43 16.97 9.90
C MET A 13 8.61 16.00 10.03
N ASN A 14 8.67 15.01 9.15
CA ASN A 14 9.82 14.10 9.07
C ASN A 14 10.73 14.61 7.94
N THR A 15 11.98 14.94 8.28
CA THR A 15 12.96 15.48 7.33
C THR A 15 14.19 14.60 7.27
N HIS A 16 14.61 14.25 6.05
CA HIS A 16 15.80 13.46 5.82
C HIS A 16 16.88 14.33 5.19
N TYR A 17 18.06 14.34 5.79
CA TYR A 17 19.23 15.05 5.30
C TYR A 17 20.37 14.09 5.00
N VAL A 18 21.05 14.31 3.91
CA VAL A 18 22.32 13.65 3.59
C VAL A 18 23.40 14.70 3.53
N ASN A 19 24.36 14.64 4.45
CA ASN A 19 25.57 15.44 4.37
C ASN A 19 26.66 14.64 3.65
N ALA A 20 26.91 14.99 2.38
CA ALA A 20 27.99 14.38 1.58
C ALA A 20 29.32 15.17 1.66
N SER A 21 29.39 16.23 2.50
CA SER A 21 30.60 17.01 2.73
C SER A 21 31.40 16.50 3.92
N SER A 22 32.66 16.88 4.05
CA SER A 22 33.50 16.64 5.21
C SER A 22 33.21 17.56 6.39
N GLU A 23 32.47 18.65 6.15
CA GLU A 23 32.16 19.67 7.14
C GLU A 23 30.74 19.49 7.70
N PRO A 24 30.51 19.83 8.98
CA PRO A 24 29.16 19.87 9.55
C PRO A 24 28.29 20.86 8.78
N ILE A 25 27.03 20.47 8.53
CA ILE A 25 26.03 21.38 7.96
C ILE A 25 24.89 21.58 8.96
N GLU A 26 24.38 22.80 9.03
CA GLU A 26 23.14 23.10 9.74
C GLU A 26 21.96 22.87 8.81
N ALA A 27 21.02 22.03 9.26
CA ALA A 27 19.82 21.70 8.46
C ALA A 27 18.67 22.63 8.85
N ASP A 28 18.06 23.30 7.87
CA ASP A 28 16.86 24.13 8.05
C ASP A 28 15.75 23.62 7.13
N ALA A 29 14.70 23.03 7.73
CA ALA A 29 13.52 22.59 7.00
C ALA A 29 12.31 23.43 7.41
N ARG A 30 11.57 23.89 6.41
CA ARG A 30 10.35 24.70 6.60
C ARG A 30 9.21 24.16 5.78
N ILE A 31 8.00 24.19 6.37
CA ILE A 31 6.77 23.88 5.67
C ILE A 31 5.83 25.10 5.75
N ASN A 32 5.27 25.49 4.62
CA ASN A 32 4.23 26.51 4.56
C ASN A 32 2.86 25.83 4.55
N LEU A 33 2.01 26.16 5.52
CA LEU A 33 0.63 25.71 5.58
C LEU A 33 -0.28 26.86 5.15
N TYR A 34 -1.11 26.57 4.13
CA TYR A 34 -2.12 27.52 3.64
C TYR A 34 -3.47 27.08 4.15
N SER A 35 -4.11 27.87 4.97
CA SER A 35 -5.44 27.60 5.52
C SER A 35 -6.53 28.43 4.85
N LEU A 36 -7.73 27.87 4.84
CA LEU A 36 -8.94 28.56 4.41
C LEU A 36 -9.95 28.58 5.57
N PRO A 37 -10.65 29.69 5.81
CA PRO A 37 -11.78 29.71 6.73
C PRO A 37 -12.86 28.73 6.26
N ALA A 38 -13.53 28.06 7.20
CA ALA A 38 -14.47 26.99 6.91
C ALA A 38 -15.59 27.42 5.92
N GLU A 39 -16.08 28.66 6.06
CA GLU A 39 -17.11 29.22 5.20
C GLU A 39 -16.70 29.43 3.73
N LYS A 40 -15.38 29.40 3.44
CA LYS A 40 -14.83 29.47 2.09
C LYS A 40 -14.58 28.11 1.48
N VAL A 41 -14.72 27.03 2.24
CA VAL A 41 -14.52 25.66 1.77
C VAL A 41 -15.81 25.16 1.12
N LYS A 42 -15.82 25.01 -0.21
CA LYS A 42 -16.97 24.49 -0.96
C LYS A 42 -16.99 22.97 -1.02
N THR A 43 -15.82 22.33 -0.91
CA THR A 43 -15.65 20.89 -1.04
C THR A 43 -14.56 20.43 -0.08
N GLU A 44 -14.89 19.48 0.78
CA GLU A 44 -13.92 18.78 1.62
C GLU A 44 -13.27 17.66 0.80
N ALA A 45 -11.94 17.61 0.83
CA ALA A 45 -11.15 16.60 0.17
C ALA A 45 -10.55 15.62 1.18
N GLY A 46 -10.42 14.37 0.78
CA GLY A 46 -9.58 13.37 1.41
C GLY A 46 -8.25 13.22 0.66
N MET A 47 -7.38 12.42 1.24
CA MET A 47 -6.11 12.05 0.63
C MET A 47 -6.03 10.53 0.56
N LEU A 48 -6.06 9.94 -0.64
CA LEU A 48 -5.70 8.55 -0.82
C LEU A 48 -4.24 8.38 -0.40
N PHE A 49 -3.99 7.42 0.46
CA PHE A 49 -2.68 7.09 0.98
C PHE A 49 -2.52 5.57 0.99
N TYR A 50 -2.61 4.98 -0.21
CA TYR A 50 -2.55 3.53 -0.37
C TYR A 50 -1.12 3.06 -0.25
N TYR A 51 -0.88 2.21 0.73
CA TYR A 51 0.44 1.74 1.10
C TYR A 51 0.54 0.21 1.02
N ASN A 52 1.49 -0.27 0.23
CA ASN A 52 1.82 -1.68 0.18
C ASN A 52 3.03 -1.98 1.06
N PRO A 53 2.87 -2.67 2.20
CA PRO A 53 3.99 -3.02 3.09
C PRO A 53 4.77 -4.25 2.62
N PHE A 54 4.24 -5.05 1.69
CA PHE A 54 4.89 -6.28 1.27
C PHE A 54 5.92 -6.00 0.17
N ILE A 55 7.09 -5.56 0.61
CA ILE A 55 8.24 -5.25 -0.24
C ILE A 55 9.41 -6.11 0.21
N ARG A 56 9.98 -6.87 -0.72
CA ARG A 56 11.22 -7.61 -0.54
C ARG A 56 12.00 -7.59 -1.84
N VAL A 57 13.09 -6.84 -1.86
CA VAL A 57 14.00 -6.75 -3.00
C VAL A 57 15.27 -7.51 -2.67
N PRO A 58 15.59 -8.62 -3.35
CA PRO A 58 16.76 -9.42 -3.05
C PRO A 58 18.06 -8.63 -3.26
N GLU A 59 19.14 -9.10 -2.64
CA GLU A 59 20.47 -8.56 -2.89
C GLU A 59 20.82 -8.66 -4.38
N ASN A 60 21.41 -7.61 -4.94
CA ASN A 60 21.81 -7.52 -6.36
C ASN A 60 20.70 -7.95 -7.33
N GLY A 61 19.43 -7.74 -6.95
CA GLY A 61 18.28 -8.26 -7.68
C GLY A 61 17.21 -7.21 -7.95
N GLU A 62 16.13 -7.68 -8.57
CA GLU A 62 14.95 -6.90 -8.93
C GLU A 62 13.71 -7.53 -8.30
N ALA A 63 12.70 -6.71 -8.00
CA ALA A 63 11.40 -7.15 -7.51
C ALA A 63 10.33 -6.13 -7.83
N SER A 64 9.06 -6.57 -7.76
CA SER A 64 7.90 -5.68 -7.86
C SER A 64 7.00 -5.87 -6.65
N ALA A 65 6.41 -4.78 -6.17
CA ALA A 65 5.35 -4.79 -5.17
C ALA A 65 4.07 -4.24 -5.81
N ARG A 66 2.99 -5.02 -5.79
CA ARG A 66 1.73 -4.65 -6.41
C ARG A 66 0.57 -4.77 -5.44
N MET A 67 -0.33 -3.80 -5.47
CA MET A 67 -1.53 -3.79 -4.63
C MET A 67 -2.72 -3.28 -5.44
N ARG A 68 -3.89 -3.81 -5.14
CA ARG A 68 -5.18 -3.39 -5.67
C ARG A 68 -6.07 -2.94 -4.54
N CYS A 69 -6.74 -1.80 -4.70
CA CYS A 69 -7.76 -1.30 -3.80
C CYS A 69 -9.10 -1.19 -4.51
N ILE A 70 -10.16 -1.72 -3.90
CA ILE A 70 -11.52 -1.48 -4.36
C ILE A 70 -11.97 -0.13 -3.80
N VAL A 71 -12.39 0.76 -4.68
CA VAL A 71 -12.94 2.06 -4.30
C VAL A 71 -14.41 1.87 -3.90
N GLN A 72 -14.74 2.19 -2.65
CA GLN A 72 -16.06 1.88 -2.06
C GLN A 72 -17.15 2.88 -2.47
N ASP A 73 -16.77 4.13 -2.80
CA ASP A 73 -17.69 5.21 -3.15
C ASP A 73 -17.34 5.84 -4.49
N ASP A 74 -18.31 6.54 -5.10
CA ASP A 74 -18.04 7.40 -6.24
C ASP A 74 -17.15 8.56 -5.83
N ILE A 75 -15.97 8.68 -6.42
CA ILE A 75 -15.03 9.76 -6.14
C ILE A 75 -14.53 10.45 -7.39
N SER A 76 -14.07 11.69 -7.21
CA SER A 76 -13.32 12.45 -8.21
C SER A 76 -11.87 12.58 -7.75
N LEU A 77 -10.95 11.91 -8.43
CA LEU A 77 -9.52 12.01 -8.18
C LEU A 77 -8.95 13.25 -8.88
N VAL A 78 -8.33 14.14 -8.12
CA VAL A 78 -7.85 15.44 -8.61
C VAL A 78 -6.49 15.33 -9.28
N ARG A 79 -5.59 14.60 -8.64
CA ARG A 79 -4.26 14.26 -9.14
C ARG A 79 -3.77 12.98 -8.50
N VAL A 80 -2.70 12.43 -9.04
CA VAL A 80 -2.05 11.24 -8.51
C VAL A 80 -0.53 11.41 -8.57
N GLN A 81 0.15 10.81 -7.61
CA GLN A 81 1.60 10.66 -7.59
C GLN A 81 1.98 9.38 -6.85
N SER A 82 3.20 8.91 -7.07
CA SER A 82 3.80 7.79 -6.35
C SER A 82 4.68 8.24 -5.20
N HIS A 83 5.02 7.30 -4.32
CA HIS A 83 6.15 7.42 -3.42
C HIS A 83 6.91 6.09 -3.34
N MET A 84 8.17 6.15 -3.64
CA MET A 84 9.16 5.06 -3.51
C MET A 84 10.44 5.68 -2.94
N HIS A 85 11.37 4.83 -2.51
CA HIS A 85 12.73 5.29 -2.18
C HIS A 85 13.70 5.02 -3.34
N ARG A 86 14.99 5.14 -3.08
CA ARG A 86 16.06 5.24 -4.10
C ARG A 86 16.25 4.02 -5.01
N ARG A 87 15.66 2.86 -4.69
CA ARG A 87 15.74 1.66 -5.53
C ARG A 87 14.55 1.51 -6.45
N GLY A 88 13.57 2.42 -6.33
CA GLY A 88 12.45 2.49 -7.25
C GLY A 88 12.91 2.88 -8.65
N VAL A 89 12.59 2.04 -9.62
CA VAL A 89 12.95 2.25 -11.04
C VAL A 89 11.72 2.40 -11.92
N GLY A 90 10.53 2.11 -11.39
CA GLY A 90 9.27 2.26 -12.10
C GLY A 90 8.08 2.25 -11.16
N PHE A 91 7.09 3.05 -11.49
CA PHE A 91 5.77 3.06 -10.86
C PHE A 91 4.70 3.14 -11.93
N ALA A 92 3.65 2.34 -11.79
CA ALA A 92 2.47 2.43 -12.65
C ALA A 92 1.19 2.26 -11.83
N ALA A 93 0.17 3.06 -12.15
CA ALA A 93 -1.16 2.97 -11.56
C ALA A 93 -2.23 2.83 -12.63
N PHE A 94 -3.24 2.02 -12.34
CA PHE A 94 -4.30 1.64 -13.26
C PHE A 94 -5.66 1.78 -12.60
N LEU A 95 -6.65 2.20 -13.39
CA LEU A 95 -8.06 2.10 -13.06
C LEU A 95 -8.62 0.85 -13.73
N GLY A 96 -9.21 -0.06 -12.95
CA GLY A 96 -9.80 -1.30 -13.42
C GLY A 96 -11.29 -1.39 -13.07
N ASP A 97 -11.95 -2.41 -13.61
CA ASP A 97 -13.29 -2.80 -13.19
C ASP A 97 -13.29 -3.47 -11.80
N SER A 98 -14.44 -3.93 -11.32
CA SER A 98 -14.58 -4.56 -10.01
C SER A 98 -13.78 -5.87 -9.85
N ALA A 99 -13.44 -6.53 -10.96
CA ALA A 99 -12.58 -7.72 -10.96
C ALA A 99 -11.09 -7.36 -11.11
N GLY A 100 -10.77 -6.05 -11.28
CA GLY A 100 -9.43 -5.58 -11.60
C GLY A 100 -8.99 -5.93 -13.02
N ALA A 101 -9.93 -6.25 -13.89
CA ALA A 101 -9.73 -6.40 -15.33
C ALA A 101 -9.94 -5.06 -16.05
N ASN A 102 -9.84 -5.07 -17.38
CA ASN A 102 -10.05 -3.87 -18.22
C ASN A 102 -9.27 -2.65 -17.72
N GLN A 103 -8.01 -2.85 -17.36
CA GLN A 103 -7.17 -1.84 -16.73
C GLN A 103 -6.79 -0.72 -17.72
N GLN A 104 -7.05 0.52 -17.32
CA GLN A 104 -6.56 1.71 -17.98
C GLN A 104 -5.42 2.31 -17.16
N GLU A 105 -4.24 2.50 -17.78
CA GLU A 105 -3.16 3.22 -17.12
C GLU A 105 -3.55 4.68 -16.89
N ILE A 106 -3.50 5.10 -15.64
CA ILE A 106 -3.81 6.47 -15.24
C ILE A 106 -2.57 7.28 -14.88
N TYR A 107 -1.48 6.61 -14.49
CA TYR A 107 -0.22 7.27 -14.10
C TYR A 107 0.95 6.31 -14.23
N THR A 108 2.10 6.83 -14.68
CA THR A 108 3.38 6.12 -14.68
C THR A 108 4.54 7.09 -14.47
N THR A 109 5.61 6.64 -13.83
CA THR A 109 6.87 7.38 -13.67
C THR A 109 8.02 6.43 -13.37
N THR A 110 9.23 6.85 -13.73
CA THR A 110 10.50 6.23 -13.30
C THR A 110 11.21 7.04 -12.22
N GLU A 111 10.65 8.20 -11.88
CA GLU A 111 11.23 9.13 -10.91
C GLU A 111 10.82 8.77 -9.48
N TRP A 112 11.78 8.60 -8.61
CA TRP A 112 11.56 8.37 -7.18
C TRP A 112 11.88 9.62 -6.34
N GLU A 113 12.78 10.50 -6.80
CA GLU A 113 13.25 11.67 -6.04
C GLU A 113 12.43 12.93 -6.36
N ARG A 114 12.23 13.22 -7.65
CA ARG A 114 11.46 14.38 -8.15
C ARG A 114 10.14 13.92 -8.75
N VAL A 115 9.37 13.22 -7.96
CA VAL A 115 8.16 12.54 -8.42
C VAL A 115 7.17 13.53 -9.05
N PRO A 116 6.87 13.41 -10.35
CA PRO A 116 5.88 14.26 -10.99
C PRO A 116 4.47 13.91 -10.52
N ALA A 117 3.67 14.92 -10.15
CA ALA A 117 2.25 14.72 -9.91
C ALA A 117 1.47 14.91 -11.22
N LYS A 118 0.63 13.93 -11.59
CA LYS A 118 -0.29 14.04 -12.72
C LYS A 118 -1.62 14.59 -12.26
N ALA A 119 -1.96 15.81 -12.65
CA ALA A 119 -3.28 16.38 -12.46
C ALA A 119 -4.25 15.92 -13.55
N PHE A 120 -5.52 15.72 -13.20
CA PHE A 120 -6.58 15.37 -14.13
C PHE A 120 -7.45 16.60 -14.46
N SER A 121 -7.64 16.86 -15.75
CA SER A 121 -8.55 17.92 -16.23
C SER A 121 -9.30 17.43 -17.48
N PRO A 122 -10.58 17.11 -17.36
CA PRO A 122 -11.41 17.07 -16.15
C PRO A 122 -10.89 16.04 -15.13
N MET A 123 -11.30 16.18 -13.85
CA MET A 123 -10.94 15.25 -12.80
C MET A 123 -11.37 13.83 -13.15
N LEU A 124 -10.54 12.84 -12.77
CA LEU A 124 -10.82 11.44 -13.03
C LEU A 124 -11.97 10.96 -12.15
N GLN A 125 -13.07 10.55 -12.79
CA GLN A 125 -14.23 9.97 -12.10
C GLN A 125 -13.98 8.48 -11.87
N ILE A 126 -14.06 8.05 -10.63
CA ILE A 126 -13.96 6.65 -10.24
C ILE A 126 -15.26 6.25 -9.59
N LYS A 127 -15.87 5.17 -10.06
CA LYS A 127 -17.14 4.66 -9.55
C LYS A 127 -16.92 3.66 -8.44
N ALA A 128 -17.87 3.62 -7.51
CA ALA A 128 -17.93 2.58 -6.50
C ALA A 128 -17.81 1.19 -7.13
N GLY A 129 -16.98 0.34 -6.57
CA GLY A 129 -16.67 -0.98 -7.09
C GLY A 129 -15.54 -1.04 -8.12
N GLN A 130 -15.10 0.07 -8.71
CA GLN A 130 -13.89 0.08 -9.52
C GLN A 130 -12.64 -0.08 -8.65
N THR A 131 -11.53 -0.45 -9.26
CA THR A 131 -10.27 -0.70 -8.56
C THR A 131 -9.19 0.31 -8.96
N LEU A 132 -8.43 0.75 -7.98
CA LEU A 132 -7.12 1.36 -8.18
C LEU A 132 -6.04 0.31 -7.91
N ASP A 133 -5.34 -0.04 -8.97
CA ASP A 133 -4.27 -1.04 -8.98
C ASP A 133 -2.95 -0.30 -9.20
N TYR A 134 -1.91 -0.59 -8.42
CA TYR A 134 -0.61 0.05 -8.62
C TYR A 134 0.54 -0.90 -8.35
N ARG A 135 1.67 -0.60 -9.01
CA ARG A 135 2.89 -1.38 -8.95
C ARG A 135 4.10 -0.48 -8.80
N CYS A 136 4.99 -0.87 -7.90
CA CYS A 136 6.33 -0.33 -7.73
C CYS A 136 7.34 -1.36 -8.20
N ASP A 137 8.23 -0.98 -9.10
CA ASP A 137 9.32 -1.81 -9.60
C ASP A 137 10.64 -1.33 -9.00
N TYR A 138 11.46 -2.26 -8.52
CA TYR A 138 12.71 -1.98 -7.81
C TYR A 138 13.90 -2.69 -8.44
N LYS A 139 15.04 -2.02 -8.33
CA LYS A 139 16.36 -2.59 -8.62
C LYS A 139 17.31 -2.30 -7.47
N ASN A 140 17.76 -3.35 -6.80
CA ASN A 140 18.65 -3.28 -5.64
C ASN A 140 20.08 -3.64 -6.05
N PRO A 141 21.01 -2.67 -6.10
CA PRO A 141 22.43 -2.95 -6.40
C PRO A 141 23.23 -3.33 -5.15
N GLU A 142 22.60 -3.44 -3.98
CA GLU A 142 23.29 -3.68 -2.71
C GLU A 142 23.39 -5.18 -2.40
N ALA A 143 24.48 -5.56 -1.71
CA ALA A 143 24.70 -6.93 -1.24
C ALA A 143 23.91 -7.22 0.07
N ARG A 144 22.65 -6.79 0.11
CA ARG A 144 21.70 -7.08 1.19
C ARG A 144 20.28 -7.07 0.64
N THR A 145 19.41 -7.88 1.18
CA THR A 145 17.98 -7.77 0.93
C THR A 145 17.44 -6.47 1.53
N VAL A 146 16.51 -5.82 0.80
CA VAL A 146 15.83 -4.61 1.22
C VAL A 146 14.34 -4.91 1.35
N THR A 147 13.76 -4.45 2.46
CA THR A 147 12.33 -4.60 2.75
C THR A 147 11.68 -3.24 2.97
N GLN A 148 10.38 -3.27 3.25
CA GLN A 148 9.63 -2.09 3.64
C GLN A 148 10.23 -1.43 4.88
N GLY A 149 10.22 -0.10 4.92
CA GLY A 149 10.58 0.69 6.10
C GLY A 149 10.61 2.19 5.81
N GLN A 150 10.63 2.98 6.90
CA GLN A 150 10.57 4.44 6.83
C GLN A 150 11.94 5.10 6.60
N SER A 151 13.00 4.36 6.74
CA SER A 151 14.36 4.86 6.52
C SER A 151 14.69 4.93 5.04
N ALA A 152 15.52 5.89 4.63
CA ALA A 152 16.07 5.94 3.26
C ALA A 152 16.90 4.70 2.87
N LYS A 153 17.22 3.83 3.86
CA LYS A 153 17.87 2.53 3.63
C LYS A 153 16.87 1.43 3.27
N ASP A 154 15.60 1.63 3.52
CA ASP A 154 14.49 0.71 3.23
C ASP A 154 13.73 1.17 1.98
N GLU A 155 12.59 0.55 1.68
CA GLU A 155 11.74 0.93 0.55
C GLU A 155 10.30 1.18 0.96
N MET A 156 9.60 1.98 0.14
CA MET A 156 8.16 2.23 0.23
C MET A 156 7.49 2.05 -1.13
N CYS A 157 6.21 1.69 -1.14
CA CYS A 157 5.38 1.60 -2.32
C CYS A 157 4.02 2.23 -2.02
N MET A 158 3.77 3.44 -2.54
CA MET A 158 2.55 4.17 -2.23
C MET A 158 1.94 4.85 -3.45
N LEU A 159 0.61 4.81 -3.51
CA LEU A 159 -0.22 5.63 -4.39
C LEU A 159 -0.87 6.74 -3.55
N ILE A 160 -0.63 8.00 -3.92
CA ILE A 160 -1.08 9.17 -3.16
C ILE A 160 -1.88 10.08 -4.09
N GLY A 161 -3.01 10.62 -3.59
CA GLY A 161 -3.77 11.60 -4.36
C GLY A 161 -4.93 12.22 -3.61
N PRO A 162 -5.15 13.55 -3.73
CA PRO A 162 -6.33 14.20 -3.20
C PRO A 162 -7.57 13.84 -4.03
N TYR A 163 -8.66 13.57 -3.35
CA TYR A 163 -9.95 13.19 -3.94
C TYR A 163 -11.13 13.84 -3.20
N PHE A 164 -12.31 13.78 -3.78
CA PHE A 164 -13.55 14.16 -3.12
C PHE A 164 -14.76 13.39 -3.73
N PRO A 165 -15.90 13.31 -3.03
CA PRO A 165 -16.11 13.72 -1.63
C PRO A 165 -15.23 12.89 -0.69
N ARG A 166 -14.93 13.44 0.48
CA ARG A 166 -14.11 12.74 1.46
C ARG A 166 -14.88 11.60 2.14
N ASN A 167 -14.28 10.43 2.16
CA ASN A 167 -14.61 9.33 3.06
C ASN A 167 -13.29 8.83 3.68
N ALA A 168 -13.15 8.95 5.00
CA ALA A 168 -11.90 8.65 5.69
C ALA A 168 -11.47 7.17 5.54
N ALA A 169 -12.41 6.24 5.37
CA ALA A 169 -12.11 4.84 5.13
C ALA A 169 -11.34 4.62 3.82
N LEU A 170 -11.69 5.38 2.77
CA LEU A 170 -11.00 5.29 1.48
C LEU A 170 -9.54 5.76 1.54
N GLU A 171 -9.18 6.58 2.53
CA GLU A 171 -7.83 7.12 2.63
C GLU A 171 -6.77 6.02 2.79
N ASN A 172 -7.14 4.90 3.42
CA ASN A 172 -6.26 3.78 3.72
C ASN A 172 -6.67 2.45 3.06
N CYS A 173 -7.41 2.49 1.96
CA CYS A 173 -7.91 1.28 1.30
C CYS A 173 -8.75 0.41 2.25
N ALA A 174 -9.73 1.02 2.93
CA ALA A 174 -10.63 0.35 3.85
C ALA A 174 -12.11 0.61 3.49
N ASN A 175 -13.00 -0.17 4.06
CA ASN A 175 -14.45 0.04 4.00
C ASN A 175 -14.93 0.89 5.19
N ASP A 176 -16.22 1.21 5.24
CA ASP A 176 -16.85 2.03 6.28
C ASP A 176 -16.74 1.43 7.69
N LYS A 177 -16.41 0.13 7.81
CA LYS A 177 -16.15 -0.53 9.08
C LYS A 177 -14.69 -0.42 9.53
N GLY A 178 -13.82 0.19 8.71
CA GLY A 178 -12.38 0.26 8.93
C GLY A 178 -11.65 -1.03 8.56
N GLU A 179 -12.32 -1.99 7.92
CA GLU A 179 -11.69 -3.22 7.45
C GLU A 179 -10.92 -2.92 6.16
N HIS A 180 -9.66 -3.30 6.11
CA HIS A 180 -8.83 -3.13 4.90
C HIS A 180 -9.37 -3.99 3.74
N THR A 181 -9.47 -3.41 2.56
CA THR A 181 -10.05 -4.05 1.36
C THR A 181 -9.02 -4.27 0.26
N GLY A 182 -7.74 -4.08 0.56
CA GLY A 182 -6.66 -4.23 -0.41
C GLY A 182 -6.33 -5.69 -0.70
N THR A 183 -5.96 -5.95 -1.94
CA THR A 183 -5.40 -7.22 -2.39
C THR A 183 -3.94 -7.03 -2.70
N TRP A 184 -3.06 -7.76 -2.01
CA TRP A 184 -1.63 -7.77 -2.29
C TRP A 184 -1.33 -8.84 -3.35
N ILE A 185 -0.72 -8.42 -4.45
CA ILE A 185 -0.52 -9.26 -5.63
C ILE A 185 0.96 -9.64 -5.71
N GLY A 186 1.26 -10.90 -5.45
CA GLY A 186 2.60 -11.43 -5.62
C GLY A 186 3.01 -11.52 -7.09
N SER A 187 4.30 -11.69 -7.33
CA SER A 187 4.89 -11.82 -8.67
C SER A 187 5.58 -13.16 -8.90
N GLY A 188 5.52 -14.05 -7.91
CA GLY A 188 6.14 -15.36 -7.96
C GLY A 188 5.21 -16.45 -8.48
N THR A 189 5.50 -17.68 -8.06
CA THR A 189 4.80 -18.91 -8.52
C THR A 189 4.24 -19.74 -7.38
N ALA A 190 4.46 -19.35 -6.11
CA ALA A 190 3.98 -20.09 -4.97
C ALA A 190 2.44 -20.10 -4.93
N THR A 191 1.88 -21.28 -4.79
CA THR A 191 0.44 -21.44 -4.56
C THR A 191 0.03 -20.81 -3.25
N CYS A 192 -1.27 -20.57 -3.05
CA CYS A 192 -1.77 -20.01 -1.80
C CYS A 192 -1.38 -20.90 -0.59
N GLY A 193 -1.49 -22.22 -0.72
CA GLY A 193 -1.09 -23.14 0.35
C GLY A 193 0.40 -23.08 0.68
N GLU A 194 1.27 -23.02 -0.34
CA GLU A 194 2.72 -22.85 -0.14
C GLU A 194 3.03 -21.49 0.51
N THR A 195 2.34 -20.42 0.08
CA THR A 195 2.47 -19.09 0.68
C THR A 195 2.10 -19.11 2.17
N LEU A 196 0.96 -19.72 2.53
CA LEU A 196 0.56 -19.82 3.93
C LEU A 196 1.54 -20.66 4.76
N GLY A 197 2.01 -21.77 4.22
CA GLY A 197 3.06 -22.59 4.88
C GLY A 197 4.35 -21.79 5.11
N CYS A 198 4.75 -20.97 4.16
CA CYS A 198 5.88 -20.06 4.30
C CYS A 198 5.62 -19.00 5.37
N VAL A 199 4.44 -18.37 5.36
CA VAL A 199 4.03 -17.33 6.34
C VAL A 199 4.06 -17.87 7.78
N VAL A 200 3.50 -19.05 8.01
CA VAL A 200 3.49 -19.69 9.34
C VAL A 200 4.91 -20.02 9.81
N GLY A 201 5.79 -20.41 8.89
CA GLY A 201 7.20 -20.71 9.17
C GLY A 201 8.09 -19.46 9.29
N ALA A 202 7.61 -18.28 8.96
CA ALA A 202 8.41 -17.06 8.91
C ALA A 202 8.89 -16.62 10.31
N LYS A 203 10.19 -16.46 10.50
CA LYS A 203 10.81 -16.01 11.77
C LYS A 203 11.28 -14.56 11.71
N SER A 204 11.11 -13.89 10.60
CA SER A 204 11.48 -12.49 10.40
C SER A 204 10.55 -11.82 9.38
N ASN A 205 10.43 -10.50 9.44
CA ASN A 205 9.64 -9.73 8.47
C ASN A 205 10.17 -9.90 7.03
N ASP A 206 11.47 -10.05 6.85
CA ASP A 206 12.07 -10.32 5.54
C ASP A 206 11.52 -11.62 4.93
N VAL A 207 11.49 -12.70 5.68
CA VAL A 207 10.92 -13.98 5.22
C VAL A 207 9.41 -13.83 5.00
N PHE A 208 8.69 -13.23 5.94
CA PHE A 208 7.26 -13.03 5.84
C PHE A 208 6.86 -12.24 4.58
N TYR A 209 7.53 -11.09 4.32
CA TYR A 209 7.27 -10.31 3.10
C TYR A 209 7.64 -11.08 1.84
N GLY A 210 8.73 -11.87 1.89
CA GLY A 210 9.12 -12.75 0.80
C GLY A 210 8.03 -13.75 0.44
N CYS A 211 7.39 -14.39 1.43
CA CYS A 211 6.30 -15.34 1.18
C CYS A 211 5.16 -14.70 0.37
N ILE A 212 4.81 -13.44 0.68
CA ILE A 212 3.73 -12.74 -0.02
C ILE A 212 4.17 -12.33 -1.43
N VAL A 213 5.39 -11.80 -1.57
CA VAL A 213 5.95 -11.40 -2.88
C VAL A 213 6.09 -12.59 -3.82
N ASP A 214 6.47 -13.75 -3.29
CA ASP A 214 6.68 -15.00 -4.05
C ASP A 214 5.36 -15.72 -4.38
N SER A 215 4.21 -15.27 -3.84
CA SER A 215 2.91 -15.83 -4.20
C SER A 215 2.54 -15.56 -5.65
N CYS A 216 1.79 -16.46 -6.25
CA CYS A 216 1.34 -16.27 -7.63
C CYS A 216 0.17 -15.28 -7.73
N PRO A 217 0.08 -14.50 -8.82
CA PRO A 217 -0.99 -13.51 -9.00
C PRO A 217 -2.41 -14.12 -8.92
N GLY A 218 -2.61 -15.35 -9.40
CA GLY A 218 -3.92 -16.03 -9.40
C GLY A 218 -4.42 -16.37 -7.99
N SER A 219 -3.55 -16.43 -6.99
CA SER A 219 -3.91 -16.68 -5.58
C SER A 219 -4.00 -15.40 -4.74
N ALA A 220 -3.74 -14.24 -5.30
CA ALA A 220 -3.59 -12.98 -4.57
C ALA A 220 -4.78 -12.64 -3.67
N THR A 221 -6.01 -12.76 -4.16
CA THR A 221 -7.23 -12.50 -3.38
C THR A 221 -7.32 -13.46 -2.19
N ALA A 222 -7.15 -14.75 -2.42
CA ALA A 222 -7.26 -15.75 -1.37
C ALA A 222 -6.16 -15.61 -0.30
N VAL A 223 -4.93 -15.29 -0.69
CA VAL A 223 -3.82 -14.96 0.24
C VAL A 223 -4.20 -13.73 1.06
N SER A 224 -4.66 -12.65 0.41
CA SER A 224 -5.03 -11.41 1.08
C SER A 224 -6.17 -11.61 2.07
N ASP A 225 -7.20 -12.40 1.71
CA ASP A 225 -8.33 -12.70 2.58
C ASP A 225 -7.89 -13.41 3.87
N VAL A 226 -6.93 -14.34 3.79
CA VAL A 226 -6.37 -15.00 5.00
C VAL A 226 -5.57 -14.00 5.83
N LEU A 227 -4.73 -13.19 5.20
CA LEU A 227 -3.94 -12.16 5.90
C LEU A 227 -4.84 -11.13 6.59
N LEU A 228 -5.90 -10.67 5.92
CA LEU A 228 -6.85 -9.72 6.48
C LEU A 228 -7.66 -10.33 7.64
N CYS A 229 -8.05 -11.58 7.54
CA CYS A 229 -8.70 -12.29 8.65
C CYS A 229 -7.78 -12.38 9.88
N GLN A 230 -6.49 -12.57 9.67
CA GLN A 230 -5.50 -12.67 10.74
C GLN A 230 -5.10 -11.31 11.33
N MET A 231 -4.91 -10.30 10.47
CA MET A 231 -4.14 -9.08 10.77
C MET A 231 -4.95 -7.80 10.70
N SER A 232 -6.27 -7.83 10.40
CA SER A 232 -7.00 -6.57 10.17
C SER A 232 -6.92 -5.66 11.39
N ASP A 233 -6.51 -4.41 11.14
CA ASP A 233 -6.12 -3.34 12.07
C ASP A 233 -7.01 -3.20 13.33
N GLY A 234 -6.71 -3.94 14.39
CA GLY A 234 -7.47 -3.92 15.63
C GLY A 234 -8.79 -4.70 15.60
N HIS A 235 -9.17 -5.28 14.47
CA HIS A 235 -10.43 -6.01 14.26
C HIS A 235 -10.25 -7.45 13.79
N GLY A 236 -9.00 -7.91 13.60
CA GLY A 236 -8.73 -9.30 13.24
C GLY A 236 -9.22 -10.27 14.30
N ALA A 237 -9.87 -11.34 13.87
CA ALA A 237 -10.41 -12.37 14.78
C ALA A 237 -9.36 -12.92 15.75
N CYS A 238 -8.08 -12.91 15.37
CA CYS A 238 -6.98 -13.47 16.14
C CYS A 238 -5.96 -12.45 16.63
N GLN A 239 -6.27 -11.16 16.60
CA GLN A 239 -5.34 -10.12 17.03
C GLN A 239 -4.87 -10.31 18.49
N ALA A 240 -5.77 -10.70 19.39
CA ALA A 240 -5.41 -10.95 20.78
C ALA A 240 -4.53 -12.19 20.99
N SER A 241 -4.53 -13.10 20.04
CA SER A 241 -3.78 -14.38 20.09
C SER A 241 -2.49 -14.34 19.30
N CYS A 242 -2.31 -13.37 18.41
CA CYS A 242 -1.14 -13.21 17.54
C CYS A 242 -0.32 -11.95 17.86
N PRO A 243 1.03 -12.05 17.86
CA PRO A 243 1.79 -13.28 17.82
C PRO A 243 1.84 -13.97 19.21
N GLY A 244 1.49 -15.23 19.28
CA GLY A 244 1.50 -16.00 20.53
C GLY A 244 1.38 -17.50 20.25
N ALA A 245 1.47 -18.31 21.30
CA ALA A 245 1.37 -19.77 21.18
C ALA A 245 0.04 -20.23 20.58
N ASP A 246 -1.05 -19.47 20.80
CA ASP A 246 -2.40 -19.79 20.34
C ASP A 246 -2.74 -19.16 18.99
N CYS A 247 -1.81 -18.44 18.36
CA CYS A 247 -2.05 -17.74 17.09
C CYS A 247 -2.48 -18.71 15.98
N GLU A 248 -1.74 -19.79 15.78
CA GLU A 248 -2.01 -20.77 14.73
C GLU A 248 -3.40 -21.41 14.92
N SER A 249 -3.71 -21.85 16.13
CA SER A 249 -5.00 -22.48 16.44
C SER A 249 -6.18 -21.51 16.26
N CYS A 250 -5.99 -20.25 16.65
CA CYS A 250 -6.98 -19.20 16.43
C CYS A 250 -7.22 -18.95 14.93
N VAL A 251 -6.15 -18.80 14.15
CA VAL A 251 -6.25 -18.55 12.70
C VAL A 251 -6.95 -19.71 12.00
N ILE A 252 -6.60 -20.95 12.32
CA ILE A 252 -7.27 -22.14 11.75
C ILE A 252 -8.77 -22.14 12.09
N GLN A 253 -9.13 -21.80 13.32
CA GLN A 253 -10.51 -21.80 13.76
C GLN A 253 -11.32 -20.62 13.19
N ALA A 254 -10.78 -19.40 13.26
CA ALA A 254 -11.48 -18.19 12.86
C ALA A 254 -11.48 -17.94 11.36
N CYS A 255 -10.39 -18.31 10.66
CA CYS A 255 -10.19 -18.05 9.24
C CYS A 255 -10.32 -19.31 8.36
N GLY A 256 -10.94 -20.37 8.86
CA GLY A 256 -11.03 -21.66 8.17
C GLY A 256 -11.67 -21.59 6.78
N THR A 257 -12.65 -20.70 6.57
CA THR A 257 -13.27 -20.47 5.26
C THR A 257 -12.27 -19.87 4.27
N GLN A 258 -11.52 -18.86 4.69
CA GLN A 258 -10.49 -18.21 3.86
C GLN A 258 -9.34 -19.17 3.56
N ILE A 259 -8.92 -19.97 4.55
CA ILE A 259 -7.88 -20.99 4.38
C ILE A 259 -8.33 -22.05 3.36
N SER A 260 -9.59 -22.51 3.44
CA SER A 260 -10.13 -23.48 2.49
C SER A 260 -10.20 -22.91 1.06
N ALA A 261 -10.62 -21.66 0.92
CA ALA A 261 -10.61 -20.95 -0.36
C ALA A 261 -9.18 -20.80 -0.90
N CYS A 262 -8.21 -20.50 -0.04
CA CYS A 262 -6.80 -20.40 -0.35
C CYS A 262 -6.25 -21.74 -0.91
N GLN A 263 -6.56 -22.86 -0.24
CA GLN A 263 -6.12 -24.19 -0.70
C GLN A 263 -6.70 -24.58 -2.07
N ALA A 264 -7.89 -24.05 -2.41
CA ALA A 264 -8.54 -24.27 -3.70
C ALA A 264 -8.06 -23.33 -4.80
N ALA A 265 -7.41 -22.22 -4.45
CA ALA A 265 -6.93 -21.21 -5.40
C ALA A 265 -5.81 -21.76 -6.30
N LYS A 266 -5.89 -21.43 -7.58
CA LYS A 266 -4.92 -21.89 -8.59
C LYS A 266 -4.07 -20.71 -9.07
N CYS A 267 -2.79 -21.00 -9.29
CA CYS A 267 -1.89 -20.13 -10.03
C CYS A 267 -2.24 -20.22 -11.53
N GLN A 268 -3.03 -19.32 -12.04
CA GLN A 268 -3.33 -19.24 -13.48
C GLN A 268 -2.67 -17.98 -14.06
#